data_a10ddf4dbe669e7be6a0627d67837cf6
#
_entry.id   a10ddf4dbe669e7be6a0627d67837cf6
#
_cell.length_a   1.000
_cell.length_b   1.000
_cell.length_c   1.000
_cell.angle_alpha   90.00
_cell.angle_beta   90.00
_cell.angle_gamma   90.00
#
_symmetry.space_group_name_H-M   'P 1'
#
loop_
_entity.id
_entity.type
_entity.pdbx_description
1 polymer ?
#
loop_
_entity_poly.entity_id
_entity_poly.type
_entity_poly.pdbx_seq_one_letter_code
_entity_poly.pdbx_strand_id
1 'polypeptide(L)' 'MENQPNSLYVQDAYIQRVTESKQPVNIFLMNGIKLHGVIEGHDNYTLLISGNVNHASQLVYKHAISTIQIAAK' A
#
# COMPACT_ATOMS: atom_id res chain seq x y z
N MET A 1 2.05 21.73 -16.90
CA MET A 1 2.05 21.39 -16.56
C MET A 1 2.35 21.07 -15.93
N GLU A 2 2.32 20.74 -15.88
CA GLU A 2 2.43 20.36 -15.41
C GLU A 2 2.73 19.69 -14.83
N ASN A 3 3.24 19.59 -14.77
CA ASN A 3 3.49 18.87 -14.25
C ASN A 3 3.44 18.40 -13.32
N GLN A 4 3.19 18.38 -13.25
CA GLN A 4 2.79 18.04 -12.16
C GLN A 4 3.19 16.86 -11.60
N PRO A 5 3.56 16.68 -10.45
CA PRO A 5 3.96 15.40 -9.96
C PRO A 5 2.78 14.48 -9.90
N ASN A 6 2.41 14.07 -11.03
CA ASN A 6 1.24 13.24 -11.15
C ASN A 6 1.36 11.94 -10.41
N SER A 7 2.59 11.48 -10.21
CA SER A 7 2.79 10.22 -9.51
C SER A 7 2.30 10.29 -8.06
N LEU A 8 2.38 11.46 -7.43
CA LEU A 8 1.87 11.58 -6.08
C LEU A 8 0.36 11.45 -6.03
N TYR A 9 -0.32 12.10 -6.96
CA TYR A 9 -1.77 12.00 -6.97
C TYR A 9 -2.23 10.60 -7.31
N VAL A 10 -1.57 9.95 -8.25
CA VAL A 10 -1.93 8.58 -8.60
C VAL A 10 -1.73 7.66 -7.42
N GLN A 11 -0.60 7.82 -6.73
CA GLN A 11 -0.30 6.99 -5.59
C GLN A 11 -1.34 7.13 -4.49
N ASP A 12 -1.66 8.36 -4.14
CA ASP A 12 -2.62 8.60 -3.05
C ASP A 12 -4.01 8.09 -3.41
N ALA A 13 -4.43 8.33 -4.63
CA ALA A 13 -5.75 7.87 -5.06
C ALA A 13 -5.83 6.36 -5.06
N TYR A 14 -4.78 5.70 -5.53
CA TYR A 14 -4.76 4.25 -5.56
C TYR A 14 -4.82 3.67 -4.15
N ILE A 15 -4.00 4.20 -3.27
CA ILE A 15 -3.94 3.71 -1.90
C ILE A 15 -5.28 3.94 -1.19
N GLN A 16 -5.88 5.10 -1.40
CA GLN A 16 -7.15 5.38 -0.77
C GLN A 16 -8.23 4.43 -1.25
N ARG A 17 -8.28 4.20 -2.56
CA ARG A 17 -9.27 3.29 -3.12
C ARG A 17 -9.12 1.88 -2.56
N VAL A 18 -7.89 1.39 -2.51
CA VAL A 18 -7.63 0.06 -2.01
C VAL A 18 -7.96 -0.03 -0.52
N THR A 19 -7.64 1.03 0.22
CA THR A 19 -7.96 1.07 1.64
C THR A 19 -9.45 1.00 1.88
N GLU A 20 -10.20 1.77 1.11
CA GLU A 20 -11.65 1.80 1.29
C GLU A 20 -12.32 0.50 0.88
N SER A 21 -11.80 -0.15 -0.15
CA SER A 21 -12.40 -1.38 -0.63
C SER A 21 -12.04 -2.59 0.22
N LYS A 22 -11.04 -2.46 1.09
CA LYS A 22 -10.60 -3.54 1.96
C LYS A 22 -10.17 -4.78 1.18
N GLN A 23 -9.66 -4.58 -0.01
CA GLN A 23 -9.18 -5.70 -0.81
C GLN A 23 -7.78 -6.09 -0.38
N PRO A 24 -7.48 -7.39 -0.38
CA PRO A 24 -6.11 -7.80 -0.07
C PRO A 24 -5.16 -7.33 -1.16
N VAL A 25 -3.97 -6.98 -0.75
CA VAL A 25 -2.94 -6.50 -1.67
C VAL A 25 -1.64 -7.23 -1.43
N ASN A 26 -0.81 -7.22 -2.45
CA ASN A 26 0.58 -7.62 -2.35
C ASN A 26 1.41 -6.36 -2.41
N ILE A 27 2.29 -6.19 -1.45
CA ILE A 27 3.15 -5.02 -1.38
C ILE A 27 4.58 -5.50 -1.50
N PHE A 28 5.27 -5.00 -2.52
CA PHE A 28 6.64 -5.37 -2.77
C PHE A 28 7.54 -4.27 -2.26
N LEU A 29 8.46 -4.63 -1.39
CA LEU A 29 9.38 -3.67 -0.82
C LEU A 29 10.62 -3.55 -1.68
N MET A 30 11.34 -2.45 -1.48
CA MET A 30 12.54 -2.18 -2.27
C MET A 30 13.60 -3.26 -2.06
N ASN A 31 13.60 -3.94 -0.93
CA ASN A 31 14.55 -5.00 -0.67
C ASN A 31 14.12 -6.36 -1.19
N GLY A 32 13.00 -6.42 -1.92
CA GLY A 32 12.55 -7.66 -2.53
C GLY A 32 11.56 -8.46 -1.70
N ILE A 33 11.27 -8.04 -0.50
CA ILE A 33 10.30 -8.73 0.34
C ILE A 33 8.89 -8.41 -0.12
N LYS A 34 8.04 -9.41 -0.13
CA LYS A 34 6.63 -9.24 -0.47
C LYS A 34 5.80 -9.39 0.79
N LEU A 35 4.92 -8.43 1.01
CA LEU A 35 3.95 -8.48 2.10
C LEU A 35 2.57 -8.69 1.50
N HIS A 36 1.71 -9.39 2.24
CA HIS A 36 0.35 -9.66 1.79
C HIS A 36 -0.59 -9.30 2.93
N GLY A 37 -1.62 -8.55 2.62
CA GLY A 37 -2.59 -8.19 3.64
C GLY A 37 -3.54 -7.14 3.12
N VAL A 38 -4.23 -6.50 4.05
CA VAL A 38 -5.21 -5.47 3.76
C VAL A 38 -4.72 -4.16 4.34
N ILE A 39 -4.82 -3.09 3.56
CA ILE A 39 -4.44 -1.77 4.05
C ILE A 39 -5.56 -1.26 4.94
N GLU A 40 -5.25 -1.07 6.21
CA GLU A 40 -6.23 -0.60 7.17
C GLU A 40 -6.27 0.92 7.27
N GLY A 41 -5.16 1.57 6.93
CA GLY A 41 -5.10 3.01 6.98
C GLY A 41 -3.80 3.48 6.39
N HIS A 42 -3.69 4.78 6.22
CA HIS A 42 -2.46 5.35 5.68
C HIS A 42 -2.39 6.83 6.02
N ASP A 43 -1.16 7.34 5.98
CA ASP A 43 -0.96 8.78 6.08
C ASP A 43 0.05 9.17 5.02
N ASN A 44 0.65 10.36 5.17
CA ASN A 44 1.54 10.87 4.15
C ASN A 44 2.76 9.99 3.93
N TYR A 45 3.18 9.26 4.94
CA TYR A 45 4.46 8.55 4.89
C TYR A 45 4.35 7.05 5.08
N THR A 46 3.23 6.57 5.60
CA THR A 46 3.15 5.18 6.02
C THR A 46 1.83 4.54 5.65
N LEU A 47 1.85 3.22 5.61
CA LEU A 47 0.66 2.40 5.47
C LEU A 47 0.56 1.49 6.68
N LEU A 48 -0.66 1.30 7.17
CA LEU A 48 -0.92 0.32 8.21
C LEU A 48 -1.57 -0.88 7.54
N ILE A 49 -0.94 -2.02 7.66
CA ILE A 49 -1.36 -3.23 6.95
C ILE A 49 -1.65 -4.31 7.98
N SER A 50 -2.80 -4.96 7.85
CA SER A 50 -3.10 -6.11 8.67
C SER A 50 -2.86 -7.36 7.85
N GLY A 51 -2.09 -8.29 8.41
CA GLY A 51 -1.79 -9.52 7.72
C GLY A 51 -2.86 -10.55 7.92
N ASN A 52 -2.73 -11.63 7.19
CA ASN A 52 -3.66 -12.74 7.30
C ASN A 52 -3.41 -13.59 8.52
N VAL A 53 -2.15 -13.72 8.88
CA VAL A 53 -1.75 -14.61 9.95
C VAL A 53 -1.71 -13.82 11.23
N ASN A 54 -2.43 -14.31 12.23
CA ASN A 54 -2.43 -13.70 13.57
C ASN A 54 -3.05 -12.32 13.60
N HIS A 55 -3.54 -11.82 12.49
CA HIS A 55 -4.12 -10.47 12.41
C HIS A 55 -3.17 -9.39 12.92
N ALA A 56 -1.88 -9.65 12.80
CA ALA A 56 -0.89 -8.67 13.24
C ALA A 56 -0.88 -7.49 12.29
N SER A 57 -0.73 -6.30 12.84
CA SER A 57 -0.61 -5.10 12.04
C SER A 57 0.85 -4.76 11.82
N GLN A 58 1.15 -4.21 10.66
CA GLN A 58 2.49 -3.75 10.35
C GLN A 58 2.41 -2.34 9.81
N LEU A 59 3.33 -1.51 10.25
CA LEU A 59 3.47 -0.16 9.73
C LEU A 59 4.60 -0.17 8.71
N VAL A 60 4.29 0.24 7.49
CA VAL A 60 5.25 0.18 6.41
C VAL A 60 5.45 1.58 5.86
N TYR A 61 6.70 1.99 5.71
CA TYR A 61 7.00 3.31 5.18
C TYR A 61 6.83 3.30 3.66
N LYS A 62 6.15 4.31 3.15
CA LYS A 62 5.85 4.37 1.73
C LYS A 62 7.10 4.38 0.86
N HIS A 63 8.15 5.06 1.32
CA HIS A 63 9.35 5.14 0.48
C HIS A 63 10.13 3.82 0.44
N ALA A 64 9.74 2.84 1.24
CA ALA A 64 10.33 1.51 1.17
C ALA A 64 9.55 0.59 0.23
N ILE A 65 8.47 1.08 -0.34
CA ILE A 65 7.59 0.28 -1.18
C ILE A 65 7.96 0.49 -2.64
N SER A 66 8.12 -0.62 -3.34
CA SER A 66 8.33 -0.58 -4.77
C SER A 66 7.00 -0.63 -5.52
N THR A 67 6.13 -1.54 -5.14
CA THR A 67 4.90 -1.80 -5.89
C THR A 67 3.80 -2.23 -4.95
N ILE A 68 2.59 -1.75 -5.21
CA ILE A 68 1.39 -2.23 -4.54
C ILE A 68 0.49 -2.79 -5.61
N GLN A 69 0.02 -4.00 -5.40
CA GLN A 69 -0.75 -4.72 -6.40
C GLN A 69 -1.95 -5.36 -5.72
N ILE A 70 -3.14 -5.15 -6.28
CA ILE A 70 -4.31 -5.83 -5.76
C ILE A 70 -4.13 -7.31 -6.00
N ALA A 71 -4.30 -8.09 -4.95
CA ALA A 71 -4.12 -9.53 -5.06
C ALA A 71 -5.27 -10.10 -5.87
N ALA A 72 -4.95 -10.80 -6.92
CA ALA A 72 -5.97 -11.46 -7.72
C ALA A 72 -6.47 -12.68 -6.99
N LYS A 73 -7.72 -12.98 -7.25
CA LYS A 73 -8.30 -14.15 -6.64
C LYS A 73 -8.02 -15.38 -7.37
#